data_2ee0a06955f04bc85888d7861997d135
#
_entry.id   2ee0a06955f04bc85888d7861997d135
#
_cell.length_a   1.000
_cell.length_b   1.000
_cell.length_c   1.000
_cell.angle_alpha   90.00
_cell.angle_beta   90.00
_cell.angle_gamma   90.00
#
_symmetry.space_group_name_H-M   'P 1'
#
loop_
_entity.id
_entity.type
_entity.pdbx_description
1 polymer ?
#
loop_
_entity_poly.entity_id
_entity_poly.type
_entity_poly.pdbx_seq_one_letter_code
_entity_poly.pdbx_strand_id
1 'polypeptide(L)' 'MRLTIVFKDEFEEHMKKQFGAFTNPQVYGVKSVHMEGGYLCSTISDTVRWRMDDISRFYCEEG' A
#
# COMPACT_ATOMS: atom_id res chain seq x y z
N MET A 1 14.44 2.94 -0.81
CA MET A 1 13.32 3.86 -1.12
C MET A 1 12.19 3.60 -0.14
N ARG A 2 11.48 4.63 0.23
CA ARG A 2 10.37 4.50 1.19
C ARG A 2 9.05 4.76 0.46
N LEU A 3 8.16 3.78 0.50
CA LEU A 3 6.83 3.87 -0.10
C LEU A 3 5.80 4.12 0.98
N THR A 4 5.01 5.18 0.83
CA THR A 4 3.88 5.48 1.72
C THR A 4 2.59 5.27 0.94
N ILE A 5 1.69 4.49 1.52
CA ILE A 5 0.38 4.20 0.92
C ILE A 5 -0.72 4.69 1.86
N VAL A 6 -1.58 5.56 1.36
CA VAL A 6 -2.76 6.02 2.07
C VAL A 6 -3.96 5.29 1.47
N PHE A 7 -4.60 4.44 2.26
CA PHE A 7 -5.75 3.65 1.82
C PHE A 7 -7.04 4.45 1.97
N LYS A 8 -8.04 4.09 1.16
CA LYS A 8 -9.37 4.70 1.25
C LYS A 8 -10.02 4.31 2.57
N ASP A 9 -10.88 5.18 3.09
CA ASP A 9 -11.57 4.97 4.36
C ASP A 9 -12.39 3.68 4.36
N GLU A 10 -13.04 3.38 3.24
CA GLU A 10 -13.84 2.16 3.09
C GLU A 10 -13.00 0.91 3.26
N PHE A 11 -11.79 0.91 2.69
CA PHE A 11 -10.87 -0.21 2.80
C PHE A 11 -10.37 -0.35 4.23
N GLU A 12 -10.02 0.77 4.85
CA GLU A 12 -9.56 0.79 6.24
C GLU A 12 -10.63 0.20 7.17
N GLU A 13 -11.89 0.63 7.02
CA GLU A 13 -12.98 0.11 7.82
C GLU A 13 -13.20 -1.38 7.63
N HIS A 14 -13.14 -1.83 6.39
CA HIS A 14 -13.29 -3.24 6.06
C HIS A 14 -12.20 -4.09 6.74
N MET A 15 -10.96 -3.63 6.67
CA MET A 15 -9.84 -4.35 7.25
C MET A 15 -9.88 -4.35 8.77
N LYS A 16 -10.33 -3.25 9.38
CA LYS A 16 -10.51 -3.19 10.84
C LYS A 16 -11.56 -4.18 11.33
N LYS A 17 -12.67 -4.30 10.58
CA LYS A 17 -13.72 -5.27 10.92
C LYS A 17 -13.24 -6.70 10.80
N GLN A 18 -12.40 -6.96 9.82
CA GLN A 18 -11.94 -8.32 9.54
C GLN A 18 -10.78 -8.76 10.43
N PHE A 19 -9.87 -7.87 10.77
CA PHE A 19 -8.64 -8.20 11.49
C PHE A 19 -8.51 -7.52 12.85
N GLY A 20 -9.44 -6.66 13.20
CA GLY A 20 -9.44 -5.96 14.48
C GLY A 20 -8.62 -4.68 14.52
N ALA A 21 -7.59 -4.56 13.67
CA ALA A 21 -6.76 -3.36 13.60
C ALA A 21 -6.16 -3.22 12.19
N PHE A 22 -5.93 -1.98 11.78
CA PHE A 22 -5.33 -1.69 10.50
C PHE A 22 -4.65 -0.32 10.55
N THR A 23 -3.37 -0.29 10.20
CA THR A 23 -2.60 0.97 10.19
C THR A 23 -2.83 1.68 8.85
N ASN A 24 -3.12 2.99 8.90
CA ASN A 24 -3.28 3.81 7.71
C ASN A 24 -2.81 5.24 8.02
N PRO A 25 -1.81 5.80 7.31
CA PRO A 25 -1.11 5.22 6.17
C PRO A 25 -0.12 4.13 6.57
N GLN A 26 0.28 3.33 5.57
CA GLN A 26 1.32 2.33 5.76
C GLN A 26 2.60 2.78 5.06
N VAL A 27 3.74 2.49 5.67
CA VAL A 27 5.05 2.89 5.17
C VAL A 27 5.93 1.65 5.05
N TYR A 28 6.56 1.47 3.89
CA TYR A 28 7.39 0.31 3.60
C TYR A 28 8.75 0.73 3.04
N GLY A 29 9.80 0.07 3.47
CA GLY A 29 11.08 0.14 2.79
C GLY A 29 11.05 -0.80 1.60
N VAL A 30 11.19 -0.29 0.38
CA VAL A 30 11.05 -1.08 -0.85
C VAL A 30 12.25 -0.90 -1.75
N LYS A 31 12.50 -1.89 -2.61
CA LYS A 31 13.57 -1.85 -3.61
C LYS A 31 13.08 -1.25 -4.92
N SER A 32 11.84 -1.47 -5.27
CA SER A 32 11.25 -0.95 -6.50
C SER A 32 9.74 -0.79 -6.36
N VAL A 33 9.17 0.10 -7.16
CA VAL A 33 7.72 0.34 -7.22
C VAL A 33 7.33 0.52 -8.68
N HIS A 34 6.25 -0.12 -9.09
CA HIS A 34 5.67 0.10 -10.42
C HIS A 34 4.17 -0.19 -10.37
N MET A 35 3.46 0.25 -11.40
CA MET A 35 2.02 -0.04 -11.54
C MET A 35 1.82 -1.00 -12.70
N GLU A 36 0.97 -2.00 -12.48
CA GLU A 36 0.68 -2.99 -13.49
C GLU A 36 -0.74 -3.53 -13.32
N GLY A 37 -1.54 -3.42 -14.38
CA GLY A 37 -2.86 -4.03 -14.43
C GLY A 37 -3.80 -3.64 -13.28
N GLY A 38 -3.80 -2.38 -12.87
CA GLY A 38 -4.65 -1.91 -11.78
C GLY A 38 -4.12 -2.22 -10.39
N TYR A 39 -2.86 -2.64 -10.30
CA TYR A 39 -2.19 -2.92 -9.03
C TYR A 39 -0.97 -2.02 -8.86
N LEU A 40 -0.73 -1.63 -7.62
CA LEU A 40 0.54 -1.05 -7.21
C LEU A 40 1.42 -2.21 -6.77
N CYS A 41 2.55 -2.39 -7.44
CA CYS A 41 3.47 -3.49 -7.19
C CYS A 41 4.76 -2.96 -6.59
N SER A 42 5.29 -3.64 -5.60
CA SER A 42 6.58 -3.28 -5.02
C SER A 42 7.37 -4.52 -4.65
N THR A 43 8.69 -4.37 -4.54
CA THR A 43 9.58 -5.42 -4.09
C THR A 43 10.14 -5.04 -2.74
N ILE A 44 9.82 -5.82 -1.72
CA ILE A 44 10.42 -5.74 -0.39
C ILE A 44 11.42 -6.87 -0.32
N SER A 45 11.06 -8.04 0.14
CA SER A 45 11.85 -9.25 -0.06
C SER A 45 11.27 -10.07 -1.22
N ASP A 46 9.94 -10.08 -1.33
CA ASP A 46 9.19 -10.66 -2.44
C ASP A 46 8.30 -9.58 -3.05
N THR A 47 7.72 -9.88 -4.21
CA THR A 47 6.77 -8.95 -4.84
C THR A 47 5.48 -8.90 -4.04
N VAL A 48 5.07 -7.69 -3.68
CA VAL A 48 3.82 -7.43 -2.98
C VAL A 48 2.95 -6.54 -3.87
N ARG A 49 1.65 -6.81 -3.90
CA ARG A 49 0.70 -6.07 -4.73
C ARG A 49 -0.45 -5.54 -3.90
N TRP A 50 -0.86 -4.33 -4.22
CA TRP A 50 -2.07 -3.72 -3.65
C TRP A 50 -2.97 -3.28 -4.79
N ARG A 51 -4.28 -3.45 -4.62
CA ARG A 51 -5.24 -2.97 -5.62
C ARG A 51 -5.30 -1.45 -5.59
N MET A 52 -5.15 -0.82 -6.75
CA MET A 52 -5.26 0.64 -6.84
C MET A 52 -6.62 1.16 -6.40
N ASP A 53 -7.67 0.34 -6.55
CA ASP A 53 -9.02 0.72 -6.10
C ASP A 53 -9.13 0.93 -4.60
N ASP A 54 -8.23 0.32 -3.82
CA ASP A 54 -8.22 0.43 -2.36
C ASP A 54 -7.35 1.58 -1.87
N ILE A 55 -6.62 2.21 -2.77
CA ILE A 55 -5.63 3.25 -2.44
C ILE A 55 -6.19 4.62 -2.77
N SER A 56 -6.12 5.54 -1.80
CA SER A 56 -6.45 6.94 -2.02
C SER A 56 -5.30 7.66 -2.73
N ARG A 57 -4.07 7.44 -2.24
CA ARG A 57 -2.86 8.01 -2.84
C ARG A 57 -1.65 7.23 -2.35
N PHE A 58 -0.55 7.35 -3.08
CA PHE A 58 0.73 6.81 -2.63
C PHE A 58 1.85 7.70 -3.13
N TYR A 59 2.99 7.63 -2.47
CA TYR A 59 4.18 8.35 -2.91
C TYR A 59 5.45 7.65 -2.42
N CYS A 60 6.54 7.89 -3.14
CA CYS A 60 7.85 7.34 -2.82
C CYS A 60 8.82 8.44 -2.47
N GLU A 61 9.69 8.16 -1.51
CA GLU A 61 10.76 9.07 -1.10
C GLU A 61 12.08 8.32 -1.07
N GLU A 62 13.15 9.04 -1.42
CA GLU A 62 14.49 8.54 -1.19
C GLU A 62 14.70 8.46 0.32
N GLY A 63 15.00 7.28 0.78
CA GLY A 63 15.10 7.06 2.21
C GLY A 63 16.50 7.13 2.77
#